data_e304f24e8c5279f124ed4951b448833a
#
_entry.id   e304f24e8c5279f124ed4951b448833a
#
_cell.length_a   1.000
_cell.length_b   1.000
_cell.length_c   1.000
_cell.angle_alpha   90.00
_cell.angle_beta   90.00
_cell.angle_gamma   90.00
#
_symmetry.space_group_name_H-M   'P 1'
#
loop_
_entity.id
_entity.type
_entity.pdbx_description
1 polymer ?
#
loop_
_entity_poly.entity_id
_entity_poly.type
_entity_poly.pdbx_seq_one_letter_code
_entity_poly.pdbx_strand_id
1 'polypeptide(L)'
;MKNFTISIRSITAAALIGAAAIGLAGGIANAADTAPGIHGNPDDATSFWVQQSLDDCSLMATADVVGQLTGNQPSEEEIVALAGATPSAHHDGPVYTPPPADNPDGGNGTDSQDLPILLSHYGIRAVYTDDDVAAQIDVPTGMPALIDALDDGRKVIAGVNAETIWDEEGDRTNADHDLVVTGVDTEAGIVHLNDSGTEDGADEQVPLDVFEAAWKTSGHDMVITLDVA
;
A
#
# COMPACT_ATOMS: atom_id res chain seq x y z
N MET A 1 -36.70 -30.61 -10.11
CA MET A 1 -36.72 -30.10 -8.75
C MET A 1 -35.88 -31.03 -7.89
N LYS A 2 -34.70 -30.65 -7.49
CA LYS A 2 -33.83 -31.40 -6.55
C LYS A 2 -33.52 -30.46 -5.39
N ASN A 3 -34.06 -30.76 -4.23
CA ASN A 3 -33.87 -30.03 -2.99
C ASN A 3 -32.46 -30.35 -2.44
N PHE A 4 -31.64 -29.36 -2.21
CA PHE A 4 -30.40 -29.46 -1.46
C PHE A 4 -30.65 -28.94 -0.05
N THR A 5 -30.48 -29.81 0.92
CA THR A 5 -30.58 -29.50 2.35
C THR A 5 -29.18 -29.17 2.87
N ILE A 6 -28.98 -27.93 3.34
CA ILE A 6 -27.73 -27.49 3.98
C ILE A 6 -27.84 -27.80 5.47
N SER A 7 -26.88 -28.57 5.97
CA SER A 7 -26.77 -28.95 7.39
C SER A 7 -25.81 -28.00 8.09
N ILE A 8 -26.32 -27.15 8.98
CA ILE A 8 -25.54 -26.24 9.83
C ILE A 8 -24.99 -27.03 11.00
N ARG A 9 -23.66 -27.10 11.14
CA ARG A 9 -23.03 -27.63 12.36
C ARG A 9 -22.60 -26.46 13.25
N SER A 10 -23.26 -26.36 14.40
CA SER A 10 -22.89 -25.43 15.48
C SER A 10 -21.60 -25.90 16.16
N ILE A 11 -20.61 -25.01 16.27
CA ILE A 11 -19.42 -25.22 17.10
C ILE A 11 -19.56 -24.33 18.35
N THR A 12 -19.53 -24.98 19.49
CA THR A 12 -19.67 -24.36 20.83
C THR A 12 -18.28 -23.90 21.28
N ALA A 13 -18.09 -22.59 21.51
CA ALA A 13 -16.88 -22.02 22.09
C ALA A 13 -16.95 -22.12 23.63
N ALA A 14 -15.92 -22.66 24.24
CA ALA A 14 -15.75 -22.70 25.70
C ALA A 14 -14.93 -21.49 26.14
N ALA A 15 -15.51 -20.67 27.02
CA ALA A 15 -14.83 -19.54 27.65
C ALA A 15 -13.95 -20.01 28.82
N LEU A 16 -12.71 -19.55 28.89
CA LEU A 16 -11.84 -19.62 30.07
C LEU A 16 -11.60 -18.22 30.60
N ILE A 17 -12.09 -17.98 31.82
CA ILE A 17 -11.88 -16.77 32.62
C ILE A 17 -10.59 -16.96 33.43
N GLY A 18 -9.65 -16.01 33.34
CA GLY A 18 -8.42 -15.96 34.15
C GLY A 18 -8.09 -14.53 34.56
N ALA A 19 -7.92 -14.30 35.85
CA ALA A 19 -8.01 -13.06 36.60
C ALA A 19 -6.80 -12.12 36.52
N ALA A 20 -7.07 -10.86 36.85
CA ALA A 20 -6.32 -9.63 36.93
C ALA A 20 -4.96 -9.67 37.65
N ALA A 21 -4.02 -8.81 37.17
CA ALA A 21 -3.03 -8.14 38.00
C ALA A 21 -2.86 -6.68 37.52
N ILE A 22 -2.98 -5.76 38.47
CA ILE A 22 -2.84 -4.30 38.34
C ILE A 22 -1.36 -3.94 38.43
N GLY A 23 -0.87 -3.05 37.59
CA GLY A 23 0.45 -2.45 37.79
C GLY A 23 0.98 -1.53 36.71
N LEU A 24 0.87 -0.22 36.97
CA LEU A 24 1.77 0.89 36.60
C LEU A 24 1.78 1.42 35.15
N ALA A 25 1.33 2.67 35.08
CA ALA A 25 1.39 3.56 33.94
C ALA A 25 2.84 3.83 33.48
N GLY A 26 3.14 3.41 32.29
CA GLY A 26 4.22 3.88 31.43
C GLY A 26 3.62 3.97 30.05
N GLY A 27 3.82 5.10 29.36
CA GLY A 27 3.24 5.32 28.03
C GLY A 27 3.53 4.15 27.10
N ILE A 28 2.49 3.45 26.74
CA ILE A 28 2.51 2.40 25.72
C ILE A 28 2.37 3.09 24.38
N ALA A 29 3.45 3.09 23.59
CA ALA A 29 3.29 3.02 22.16
C ALA A 29 2.32 1.84 21.90
N ASN A 30 1.20 2.09 21.21
CA ASN A 30 0.34 1.03 20.75
C ASN A 30 1.15 0.16 19.76
N ALA A 31 1.76 -0.91 20.28
CA ALA A 31 2.03 -2.03 19.41
C ALA A 31 0.64 -2.54 19.01
N ALA A 32 0.26 -2.38 17.76
CA ALA A 32 -0.90 -3.05 17.21
C ALA A 32 -0.77 -4.54 17.53
N ASP A 33 -1.84 -5.15 18.06
CA ASP A 33 -1.91 -6.60 18.31
C ASP A 33 -2.01 -7.27 16.91
N THR A 34 -0.88 -7.35 16.20
CA THR A 34 -0.81 -8.07 14.92
C THR A 34 -0.96 -9.56 15.20
N ALA A 35 -1.78 -10.23 14.41
CA ALA A 35 -1.90 -11.68 14.47
C ALA A 35 -0.52 -12.32 14.23
N PRO A 36 -0.21 -13.47 14.89
CA PRO A 36 1.04 -14.17 14.61
C PRO A 36 1.19 -14.44 13.11
N GLY A 37 2.33 -14.07 12.55
CA GLY A 37 2.64 -14.25 11.12
C GLY A 37 2.30 -13.06 10.22
N ILE A 38 1.55 -12.06 10.70
CA ILE A 38 1.27 -10.83 9.95
C ILE A 38 2.27 -9.75 10.32
N HIS A 39 2.93 -9.20 9.31
CA HIS A 39 3.78 -8.02 9.37
C HIS A 39 3.00 -6.82 8.84
N GLY A 40 3.03 -5.68 9.51
CA GLY A 40 2.18 -4.52 9.19
C GLY A 40 0.83 -4.55 9.90
N ASN A 41 -0.12 -3.72 9.45
CA ASN A 41 -1.44 -3.58 10.08
C ASN A 41 -2.53 -3.32 9.01
N PRO A 42 -2.96 -4.34 8.27
CA PRO A 42 -3.95 -4.18 7.22
C PRO A 42 -5.31 -3.71 7.74
N ASP A 43 -5.75 -4.18 8.92
CA ASP A 43 -7.05 -3.82 9.50
C ASP A 43 -7.19 -2.30 9.71
N ASP A 44 -6.16 -1.64 10.24
CA ASP A 44 -6.17 -0.19 10.47
C ASP A 44 -6.04 0.58 9.13
N ALA A 45 -5.26 0.05 8.18
CA ALA A 45 -5.00 0.68 6.90
C ALA A 45 -6.23 0.71 5.98
N THR A 46 -7.09 -0.30 6.03
CA THR A 46 -8.29 -0.45 5.18
C THR A 46 -9.19 0.78 5.18
N SER A 47 -9.24 1.52 6.30
CA SER A 47 -10.08 2.72 6.43
C SER A 47 -9.62 3.90 5.58
N PHE A 48 -8.42 3.85 5.02
CA PHE A 48 -7.82 4.90 4.19
C PHE A 48 -7.85 4.56 2.69
N TRP A 49 -8.33 3.38 2.32
CA TRP A 49 -8.53 3.05 0.92
C TRP A 49 -9.63 3.92 0.29
N VAL A 50 -9.34 4.46 -0.90
CA VAL A 50 -10.30 5.16 -1.75
C VAL A 50 -10.02 4.78 -3.21
N GLN A 51 -11.06 4.41 -3.96
CA GLN A 51 -10.92 4.10 -5.36
C GLN A 51 -10.58 5.35 -6.17
N GLN A 52 -9.58 5.26 -7.05
CA GLN A 52 -9.22 6.32 -7.99
C GLN A 52 -10.30 6.52 -9.05
N SER A 53 -10.41 7.74 -9.57
CA SER A 53 -11.30 8.07 -10.69
C SER A 53 -10.53 8.50 -11.93
N LEU A 54 -9.22 8.67 -11.83
CA LEU A 54 -8.31 9.11 -12.89
C LEU A 54 -7.17 8.08 -13.04
N ASP A 55 -6.20 8.40 -13.88
CA ASP A 55 -4.93 7.70 -14.07
C ASP A 55 -3.90 8.22 -13.03
N ASP A 56 -4.18 7.99 -11.74
CA ASP A 56 -3.48 8.63 -10.62
C ASP A 56 -3.23 7.70 -9.42
N CYS A 57 -3.02 6.41 -9.68
CA CYS A 57 -2.78 5.38 -8.65
C CYS A 57 -1.70 5.78 -7.63
N SER A 58 -0.57 6.31 -8.11
CA SER A 58 0.54 6.77 -7.26
C SER A 58 0.13 7.90 -6.31
N LEU A 59 -0.76 8.80 -6.78
CA LEU A 59 -1.28 9.90 -5.96
C LEU A 59 -2.26 9.36 -4.91
N MET A 60 -3.12 8.41 -5.28
CA MET A 60 -4.05 7.80 -4.35
C MET A 60 -3.33 6.95 -3.31
N ALA A 61 -2.29 6.21 -3.69
CA ALA A 61 -1.40 5.53 -2.76
C ALA A 61 -0.70 6.51 -1.80
N THR A 62 -0.28 7.69 -2.32
CA THR A 62 0.28 8.77 -1.47
C THR A 62 -0.76 9.32 -0.50
N ALA A 63 -1.99 9.57 -0.96
CA ALA A 63 -3.09 10.06 -0.11
C ALA A 63 -3.45 9.06 1.00
N ASP A 64 -3.46 7.77 0.69
CA ASP A 64 -3.67 6.69 1.65
C ASP A 64 -2.59 6.72 2.75
N VAL A 65 -1.31 6.74 2.37
CA VAL A 65 -0.17 6.83 3.31
C VAL A 65 -0.26 8.08 4.19
N VAL A 66 -0.64 9.24 3.63
CA VAL A 66 -0.88 10.47 4.41
C VAL A 66 -1.99 10.24 5.43
N GLY A 67 -3.09 9.62 5.02
CA GLY A 67 -4.20 9.27 5.91
C GLY A 67 -3.77 8.38 7.06
N GLN A 68 -3.05 7.30 6.76
CA GLN A 68 -2.56 6.35 7.76
C GLN A 68 -1.63 6.99 8.80
N LEU A 69 -0.79 7.96 8.41
CA LEU A 69 0.19 8.58 9.31
C LEU A 69 -0.35 9.80 10.06
N THR A 70 -1.31 10.52 9.48
CA THR A 70 -1.78 11.80 10.04
C THR A 70 -3.22 11.76 10.56
N GLY A 71 -4.00 10.75 10.17
CA GLY A 71 -5.44 10.69 10.38
C GLY A 71 -6.25 11.64 9.49
N ASN A 72 -5.60 12.36 8.56
CA ASN A 72 -6.23 13.32 7.67
C ASN A 72 -5.81 13.01 6.21
N GLN A 73 -6.59 12.16 5.56
CA GLN A 73 -6.35 11.81 4.17
C GLN A 73 -6.77 12.94 3.24
N PRO A 74 -5.92 13.42 2.32
CA PRO A 74 -6.33 14.33 1.27
C PRO A 74 -7.30 13.64 0.30
N SER A 75 -8.25 14.40 -0.24
CA SER A 75 -9.09 13.92 -1.34
C SER A 75 -8.28 13.78 -2.64
N GLU A 76 -8.81 13.01 -3.60
CA GLU A 76 -8.22 12.89 -4.94
C GLU A 76 -8.00 14.26 -5.59
N GLU A 77 -8.98 15.16 -5.51
CA GLU A 77 -8.86 16.53 -6.03
C GLU A 77 -7.70 17.31 -5.37
N GLU A 78 -7.51 17.17 -4.06
CA GLU A 78 -6.46 17.86 -3.30
C GLU A 78 -5.08 17.33 -3.66
N ILE A 79 -4.90 16.00 -3.74
CA ILE A 79 -3.59 15.41 -4.06
C ILE A 79 -3.23 15.64 -5.53
N VAL A 80 -4.18 15.59 -6.45
CA VAL A 80 -4.01 15.92 -7.87
C VAL A 80 -3.61 17.39 -8.03
N ALA A 81 -4.28 18.31 -7.33
CA ALA A 81 -3.94 19.74 -7.37
C ALA A 81 -2.52 20.00 -6.83
N LEU A 82 -2.12 19.32 -5.76
CA LEU A 82 -0.78 19.41 -5.20
C LEU A 82 0.27 18.89 -6.20
N ALA A 83 0.06 17.72 -6.78
CA ALA A 83 0.98 17.12 -7.73
C ALA A 83 1.11 17.97 -9.01
N GLY A 84 0.00 18.56 -9.49
CA GLY A 84 0.00 19.48 -10.61
C GLY A 84 0.69 20.82 -10.36
N ALA A 85 0.84 21.21 -9.09
CA ALA A 85 1.56 22.43 -8.68
C ALA A 85 3.03 22.16 -8.27
N THR A 86 3.42 20.90 -8.09
CA THR A 86 4.76 20.47 -7.64
C THR A 86 5.61 20.12 -8.86
N PRO A 87 6.77 20.78 -9.09
CA PRO A 87 7.69 20.39 -10.15
C PRO A 87 8.27 18.99 -9.87
N SER A 88 8.30 18.13 -10.90
CA SER A 88 9.02 16.86 -10.83
C SER A 88 10.53 17.08 -10.67
N ALA A 89 11.19 16.20 -9.95
CA ALA A 89 12.66 16.13 -9.89
C ALA A 89 13.26 15.18 -10.95
N HIS A 90 12.41 14.38 -11.61
CA HIS A 90 12.82 13.29 -12.48
C HIS A 90 12.47 13.51 -13.96
N HIS A 91 11.52 14.43 -14.24
CA HIS A 91 11.16 14.82 -15.61
C HIS A 91 10.78 16.31 -15.71
N ASP A 92 10.68 16.83 -16.94
CA ASP A 92 10.23 18.19 -17.17
C ASP A 92 8.73 18.34 -16.88
N GLY A 93 8.35 19.37 -16.13
CA GLY A 93 6.95 19.68 -15.79
C GLY A 93 6.58 19.36 -14.36
N PRO A 94 5.27 19.29 -14.05
CA PRO A 94 4.78 18.92 -12.72
C PRO A 94 4.88 17.42 -12.50
N VAL A 95 4.79 16.98 -11.23
CA VAL A 95 4.74 15.57 -10.83
C VAL A 95 3.63 14.81 -11.53
N TYR A 96 2.47 15.45 -11.71
CA TYR A 96 1.35 14.86 -12.42
C TYR A 96 0.62 15.89 -13.28
N THR A 97 0.14 15.42 -14.44
CA THR A 97 -0.77 16.17 -15.32
C THR A 97 -1.96 15.29 -15.62
N PRO A 98 -3.19 15.66 -15.19
CA PRO A 98 -4.37 14.88 -15.48
C PRO A 98 -4.56 14.65 -16.98
N PRO A 99 -5.08 13.48 -17.38
CA PRO A 99 -5.37 13.21 -18.78
C PRO A 99 -6.36 14.24 -19.36
N PRO A 100 -6.27 14.55 -20.66
CA PRO A 100 -7.24 15.43 -21.28
C PRO A 100 -8.66 14.87 -21.21
N ALA A 101 -9.65 15.74 -21.01
CA ALA A 101 -11.07 15.33 -20.87
C ALA A 101 -11.63 14.58 -22.10
N ASP A 102 -11.02 14.75 -23.27
CA ASP A 102 -11.36 14.06 -24.52
C ASP A 102 -10.56 12.76 -24.74
N ASN A 103 -9.59 12.47 -23.87
CA ASN A 103 -8.81 11.23 -23.86
C ASN A 103 -8.47 10.83 -22.42
N PRO A 104 -9.41 10.29 -21.65
CA PRO A 104 -9.19 9.93 -20.24
C PRO A 104 -8.11 8.87 -20.03
N ASP A 105 -7.85 8.04 -21.04
CA ASP A 105 -6.80 7.02 -21.00
C ASP A 105 -5.43 7.56 -21.52
N GLY A 106 -5.33 8.87 -21.72
CA GLY A 106 -4.14 9.52 -22.26
C GLY A 106 -3.21 10.12 -21.21
N GLY A 107 -3.33 9.72 -19.94
CA GLY A 107 -2.44 10.08 -18.86
C GLY A 107 -1.04 9.44 -19.01
N ASN A 108 -0.08 9.96 -18.27
CA ASN A 108 1.28 9.41 -18.23
C ASN A 108 1.62 8.82 -16.85
N GLY A 109 0.65 8.82 -15.93
CA GLY A 109 0.89 8.43 -14.54
C GLY A 109 1.82 9.40 -13.81
N THR A 110 2.44 8.90 -12.77
CA THR A 110 3.41 9.63 -11.92
C THR A 110 4.66 8.77 -11.77
N ASP A 111 5.84 9.39 -11.82
CA ASP A 111 7.09 8.71 -11.48
C ASP A 111 7.14 8.49 -9.95
N SER A 112 7.23 7.24 -9.50
CA SER A 112 7.25 6.86 -8.08
C SER A 112 8.42 7.52 -7.32
N GLN A 113 9.49 7.92 -8.03
CA GLN A 113 10.60 8.66 -7.45
C GLN A 113 10.22 10.08 -6.99
N ASP A 114 9.11 10.64 -7.48
CA ASP A 114 8.58 11.94 -7.05
C ASP A 114 7.66 11.86 -5.82
N LEU A 115 7.21 10.65 -5.41
CA LEU A 115 6.28 10.51 -4.28
C LEU A 115 6.87 11.00 -2.93
N PRO A 116 8.18 10.84 -2.64
CA PRO A 116 8.76 11.43 -1.43
C PRO A 116 8.62 12.95 -1.36
N ILE A 117 8.62 13.66 -2.51
CA ILE A 117 8.42 15.12 -2.52
C ILE A 117 6.98 15.47 -2.17
N LEU A 118 5.99 14.72 -2.68
CA LEU A 118 4.58 14.91 -2.33
C LEU A 118 4.32 14.64 -0.85
N LEU A 119 4.84 13.53 -0.31
CA LEU A 119 4.75 13.19 1.12
C LEU A 119 5.35 14.29 2.01
N SER A 120 6.44 14.94 1.56
CA SER A 120 7.09 16.01 2.30
C SER A 120 6.18 17.24 2.52
N HIS A 121 5.23 17.51 1.64
CA HIS A 121 4.24 18.59 1.80
C HIS A 121 3.31 18.36 3.00
N TYR A 122 3.14 17.09 3.40
CA TYR A 122 2.38 16.69 4.59
C TYR A 122 3.27 16.48 5.82
N GLY A 123 4.56 16.86 5.72
CA GLY A 123 5.54 16.70 6.81
C GLY A 123 6.05 15.28 6.98
N ILE A 124 5.76 14.38 6.04
CA ILE A 124 6.18 12.97 6.05
C ILE A 124 7.49 12.85 5.28
N ARG A 125 8.51 12.28 5.91
CA ARG A 125 9.78 11.93 5.25
C ARG A 125 9.65 10.56 4.64
N ALA A 126 10.10 10.42 3.40
CA ALA A 126 10.11 9.14 2.71
C ALA A 126 11.34 9.02 1.80
N VAL A 127 11.63 7.82 1.36
CA VAL A 127 12.72 7.50 0.44
C VAL A 127 12.22 6.51 -0.61
N TYR A 128 12.62 6.74 -1.86
CA TYR A 128 12.47 5.77 -2.93
C TYR A 128 13.68 4.83 -2.97
N THR A 129 13.47 3.55 -3.25
CA THR A 129 14.50 2.56 -3.49
C THR A 129 14.03 1.52 -4.50
N ASP A 130 14.95 0.90 -5.21
CA ASP A 130 14.77 -0.24 -6.12
C ASP A 130 16.05 -1.09 -6.18
N ASP A 131 16.06 -2.17 -6.97
CA ASP A 131 17.21 -3.07 -7.12
C ASP A 131 18.48 -2.36 -7.61
N ASP A 132 18.35 -1.27 -8.40
CA ASP A 132 19.46 -0.55 -8.99
C ASP A 132 20.07 0.49 -8.04
N VAL A 133 19.25 1.16 -7.24
CA VAL A 133 19.69 2.25 -6.36
C VAL A 133 19.94 1.82 -4.91
N ALA A 134 19.37 0.70 -4.48
CA ALA A 134 19.43 0.22 -3.09
C ALA A 134 20.86 0.24 -2.50
N ALA A 135 21.83 -0.29 -3.23
CA ALA A 135 23.23 -0.32 -2.79
C ALA A 135 23.90 1.05 -2.80
N GLN A 136 23.38 2.02 -3.55
CA GLN A 136 23.96 3.37 -3.70
C GLN A 136 23.54 4.28 -2.56
N ILE A 137 22.29 4.09 -2.05
CA ILE A 137 21.70 4.94 -1.02
C ILE A 137 21.65 4.26 0.35
N ASP A 138 22.11 3.00 0.44
CA ASP A 138 22.07 2.17 1.67
C ASP A 138 20.64 1.99 2.22
N VAL A 139 19.67 1.87 1.31
CA VAL A 139 18.27 1.56 1.63
C VAL A 139 17.88 0.30 0.85
N PRO A 140 17.77 -0.85 1.53
CA PRO A 140 17.49 -2.12 0.86
C PRO A 140 16.06 -2.15 0.30
N THR A 141 15.84 -3.04 -0.68
CA THR A 141 14.53 -3.41 -1.22
C THR A 141 14.36 -4.93 -1.23
N GLY A 142 13.24 -5.40 -1.80
CA GLY A 142 12.84 -6.81 -1.83
C GLY A 142 12.11 -7.24 -0.56
N MET A 143 11.54 -8.45 -0.58
CA MET A 143 10.64 -8.96 0.46
C MET A 143 11.19 -8.84 1.90
N PRO A 144 12.46 -9.14 2.20
CA PRO A 144 12.97 -8.95 3.56
C PRO A 144 12.91 -7.50 4.03
N ALA A 145 13.24 -6.54 3.16
CA ALA A 145 13.22 -5.12 3.50
C ALA A 145 11.79 -4.57 3.61
N LEU A 146 10.86 -5.07 2.81
CA LEU A 146 9.44 -4.78 2.93
C LEU A 146 8.90 -5.23 4.29
N ILE A 147 9.17 -6.47 4.69
CA ILE A 147 8.75 -7.01 5.99
C ILE A 147 9.35 -6.18 7.14
N ASP A 148 10.65 -5.88 7.08
CA ASP A 148 11.32 -5.06 8.11
C ASP A 148 10.70 -3.66 8.20
N ALA A 149 10.33 -3.04 7.08
CA ALA A 149 9.67 -1.73 7.05
C ALA A 149 8.27 -1.78 7.70
N LEU A 150 7.48 -2.81 7.38
CA LEU A 150 6.15 -3.02 7.96
C LEU A 150 6.21 -3.30 9.46
N ASP A 151 7.17 -4.11 9.91
CA ASP A 151 7.40 -4.40 11.34
C ASP A 151 7.83 -3.15 12.12
N ASP A 152 8.58 -2.26 11.47
CA ASP A 152 8.93 -0.95 12.02
C ASP A 152 7.74 0.04 12.07
N GLY A 153 6.56 -0.33 11.52
CA GLY A 153 5.37 0.53 11.44
C GLY A 153 5.42 1.57 10.33
N ARG A 154 6.38 1.45 9.41
CA ARG A 154 6.51 2.30 8.23
C ARG A 154 5.44 1.97 7.19
N LYS A 155 5.11 2.92 6.34
CA LYS A 155 4.18 2.72 5.23
C LYS A 155 4.97 2.56 3.94
N VAL A 156 4.47 1.68 3.07
CA VAL A 156 5.16 1.31 1.83
C VAL A 156 4.21 1.42 0.65
N ILE A 157 4.61 2.18 -0.37
CA ILE A 157 4.01 2.18 -1.70
C ILE A 157 4.92 1.33 -2.58
N ALA A 158 4.37 0.43 -3.37
CA ALA A 158 5.10 -0.45 -4.28
C ALA A 158 4.59 -0.31 -5.71
N GLY A 159 5.52 -0.23 -6.68
CA GLY A 159 5.22 -0.25 -8.09
C GLY A 159 5.10 -1.68 -8.61
N VAL A 160 3.97 -2.05 -9.16
CA VAL A 160 3.65 -3.40 -9.59
C VAL A 160 3.12 -3.44 -11.01
N ASN A 161 3.06 -4.62 -11.59
CA ASN A 161 2.30 -4.85 -12.82
C ASN A 161 0.85 -5.18 -12.45
N ALA A 162 -0.09 -4.34 -12.87
CA ALA A 162 -1.51 -4.43 -12.57
C ALA A 162 -2.15 -5.72 -13.09
N GLU A 163 -1.89 -6.09 -14.35
CA GLU A 163 -2.47 -7.31 -14.96
C GLU A 163 -2.05 -8.59 -14.23
N THR A 164 -0.89 -8.55 -13.57
CA THR A 164 -0.44 -9.70 -12.75
C THR A 164 -1.17 -9.74 -11.42
N ILE A 165 -1.37 -8.59 -10.76
CA ILE A 165 -2.15 -8.50 -9.51
C ILE A 165 -3.60 -8.91 -9.73
N TRP A 166 -4.25 -8.38 -10.77
CA TRP A 166 -5.68 -8.58 -11.04
C TRP A 166 -6.00 -9.86 -11.83
N ASP A 167 -4.96 -10.63 -12.21
CA ASP A 167 -5.08 -11.82 -13.10
C ASP A 167 -5.81 -11.51 -14.42
N GLU A 168 -5.51 -10.35 -15.03
CA GLU A 168 -6.07 -9.90 -16.28
C GLU A 168 -5.14 -10.20 -17.47
N GLU A 169 -5.71 -10.21 -18.69
CA GLU A 169 -4.93 -10.32 -19.93
C GLU A 169 -4.28 -8.96 -20.26
N GLY A 170 -2.98 -8.96 -20.56
CA GLY A 170 -2.25 -7.75 -20.92
C GLY A 170 -0.74 -7.93 -20.92
N ASP A 171 -0.01 -6.82 -20.89
CA ASP A 171 1.46 -6.80 -20.81
C ASP A 171 1.92 -6.96 -19.38
N ARG A 172 2.37 -8.14 -19.01
CA ARG A 172 2.88 -8.47 -17.67
C ARG A 172 4.40 -8.28 -17.54
N THR A 173 5.01 -7.43 -18.36
CA THR A 173 6.47 -7.28 -18.39
C THR A 173 7.00 -6.02 -17.72
N ASN A 174 6.14 -5.01 -17.56
CA ASN A 174 6.50 -3.72 -16.98
C ASN A 174 5.53 -3.37 -15.86
N ALA A 175 6.03 -2.69 -14.83
CA ALA A 175 5.16 -2.09 -13.83
C ALA A 175 4.44 -0.89 -14.45
N ASP A 176 3.17 -0.74 -14.08
CA ASP A 176 2.27 0.31 -14.57
C ASP A 176 1.27 0.79 -13.50
N HIS A 177 1.41 0.30 -12.26
CA HIS A 177 0.52 0.59 -11.16
C HIS A 177 1.27 0.73 -9.83
N ASP A 178 0.84 1.70 -9.01
CA ASP A 178 1.31 1.88 -7.63
C ASP A 178 0.18 1.59 -6.65
N LEU A 179 0.49 0.83 -5.60
CA LEU A 179 -0.44 0.48 -4.53
C LEU A 179 0.25 0.53 -3.15
N VAL A 180 -0.54 0.52 -2.08
CA VAL A 180 -0.01 0.50 -0.72
C VAL A 180 0.05 -0.93 -0.21
N VAL A 181 1.23 -1.38 0.22
CA VAL A 181 1.36 -2.65 0.94
C VAL A 181 1.06 -2.40 2.40
N THR A 182 -0.03 -2.98 2.90
CA THR A 182 -0.52 -2.78 4.27
C THR A 182 -0.10 -3.89 5.22
N GLY A 183 0.21 -5.08 4.68
CA GLY A 183 0.71 -6.20 5.46
C GLY A 183 1.20 -7.37 4.62
N VAL A 184 1.99 -8.24 5.25
CA VAL A 184 2.43 -9.53 4.71
C VAL A 184 2.14 -10.61 5.73
N ASP A 185 1.28 -11.57 5.40
CA ASP A 185 1.04 -12.78 6.20
C ASP A 185 1.93 -13.90 5.69
N THR A 186 3.05 -14.12 6.38
CA THR A 186 4.02 -15.15 6.03
C THR A 186 3.55 -16.59 6.34
N GLU A 187 2.57 -16.76 7.21
CA GLU A 187 1.98 -18.06 7.53
C GLU A 187 0.92 -18.45 6.49
N ALA A 188 0.07 -17.52 6.08
CA ALA A 188 -0.91 -17.73 5.03
C ALA A 188 -0.31 -17.63 3.61
N GLY A 189 0.85 -16.98 3.45
CA GLY A 189 1.47 -16.71 2.15
C GLY A 189 0.70 -15.66 1.35
N ILE A 190 0.23 -14.60 2.01
CA ILE A 190 -0.62 -13.55 1.45
C ILE A 190 0.02 -12.18 1.68
N VAL A 191 -0.14 -11.29 0.71
CA VAL A 191 0.15 -9.86 0.83
C VAL A 191 -1.17 -9.09 0.86
N HIS A 192 -1.31 -8.20 1.81
CA HIS A 192 -2.45 -7.31 2.00
C HIS A 192 -2.18 -5.96 1.37
N LEU A 193 -3.10 -5.47 0.57
CA LEU A 193 -2.94 -4.27 -0.24
C LEU A 193 -4.12 -3.31 -0.03
N ASN A 194 -3.85 -2.01 -0.09
CA ASN A 194 -4.85 -1.02 -0.46
C ASN A 194 -4.57 -0.63 -1.92
N ASP A 195 -5.41 -1.12 -2.82
CA ASP A 195 -5.32 -0.89 -4.26
C ASP A 195 -6.43 0.05 -4.72
N SER A 196 -6.08 1.26 -5.15
CA SER A 196 -7.05 2.24 -5.61
C SER A 196 -7.61 1.96 -7.00
N GLY A 197 -7.00 1.06 -7.77
CA GLY A 197 -7.39 0.74 -9.14
C GLY A 197 -8.62 -0.16 -9.25
N THR A 198 -9.03 -0.84 -8.21
CA THR A 198 -10.14 -1.79 -8.22
C THR A 198 -11.23 -1.46 -7.20
N GLU A 199 -12.49 -1.85 -7.46
CA GLU A 199 -13.64 -1.63 -6.56
C GLU A 199 -13.49 -2.36 -5.22
N ASP A 200 -12.81 -3.50 -5.21
CA ASP A 200 -12.61 -4.38 -4.05
C ASP A 200 -11.20 -4.25 -3.46
N GLY A 201 -10.49 -3.13 -3.76
CA GLY A 201 -9.08 -2.95 -3.41
C GLY A 201 -8.80 -2.58 -1.95
N ALA A 202 -9.81 -2.48 -1.09
CA ALA A 202 -9.64 -2.30 0.34
C ALA A 202 -9.28 -3.64 1.01
N ASP A 203 -8.05 -3.77 1.53
CA ASP A 203 -7.51 -5.05 2.01
C ASP A 203 -7.55 -6.14 0.95
N GLU A 204 -7.19 -5.82 -0.28
CA GLU A 204 -7.02 -6.82 -1.33
C GLU A 204 -5.95 -7.83 -0.92
N GLN A 205 -6.28 -9.12 -1.01
CA GLN A 205 -5.41 -10.20 -0.58
C GLN A 205 -4.87 -10.97 -1.76
N VAL A 206 -3.59 -10.84 -2.02
CA VAL A 206 -2.90 -11.45 -3.17
C VAL A 206 -1.92 -12.51 -2.69
N PRO A 207 -1.83 -13.69 -3.34
CA PRO A 207 -0.79 -14.66 -3.03
C PRO A 207 0.62 -14.04 -3.13
N LEU A 208 1.48 -14.36 -2.17
CA LEU A 208 2.82 -13.79 -2.04
C LEU A 208 3.66 -13.97 -3.31
N ASP A 209 3.56 -15.11 -3.99
CA ASP A 209 4.26 -15.39 -5.23
C ASP A 209 3.73 -14.57 -6.42
N VAL A 210 2.44 -14.24 -6.44
CA VAL A 210 1.83 -13.34 -7.42
C VAL A 210 2.31 -11.92 -7.20
N PHE A 211 2.25 -11.43 -5.96
CA PHE A 211 2.76 -10.10 -5.61
C PHE A 211 4.26 -9.97 -5.97
N GLU A 212 5.09 -10.94 -5.59
CA GLU A 212 6.53 -10.92 -5.89
C GLU A 212 6.78 -10.89 -7.41
N ALA A 213 6.00 -11.64 -8.20
CA ALA A 213 6.11 -11.63 -9.65
C ALA A 213 5.71 -10.27 -10.26
N ALA A 214 4.65 -9.64 -9.75
CA ALA A 214 4.20 -8.33 -10.17
C ALA A 214 5.19 -7.22 -9.79
N TRP A 215 5.67 -7.24 -8.55
CA TRP A 215 6.60 -6.25 -8.00
C TRP A 215 7.99 -6.31 -8.66
N LYS A 216 8.44 -7.49 -9.02
CA LYS A 216 9.70 -7.67 -9.75
C LYS A 216 9.76 -6.92 -11.09
N THR A 217 8.63 -6.63 -11.70
CA THR A 217 8.58 -5.91 -13.00
C THR A 217 9.08 -4.47 -12.90
N SER A 218 9.04 -3.88 -11.71
CA SER A 218 9.61 -2.56 -11.39
C SER A 218 11.05 -2.62 -10.88
N GLY A 219 11.64 -3.81 -10.73
CA GLY A 219 12.90 -3.98 -9.99
C GLY A 219 12.72 -3.82 -8.49
N HIS A 220 11.57 -4.28 -7.96
CA HIS A 220 11.18 -4.17 -6.55
C HIS A 220 11.19 -2.73 -6.04
N ASP A 221 10.72 -1.78 -6.85
CA ASP A 221 10.66 -0.40 -6.42
C ASP A 221 9.68 -0.24 -5.24
N MET A 222 10.03 0.64 -4.34
CA MET A 222 9.15 1.06 -3.26
C MET A 222 9.49 2.43 -2.71
N VAL A 223 8.47 3.12 -2.26
CA VAL A 223 8.59 4.34 -1.46
C VAL A 223 8.28 3.99 -0.01
N ILE A 224 9.28 4.17 0.85
CA ILE A 224 9.20 3.82 2.28
C ILE A 224 9.15 5.09 3.10
N THR A 225 8.18 5.23 4.01
CA THR A 225 8.19 6.34 4.97
C THR A 225 9.29 6.12 6.02
N LEU A 226 9.92 7.22 6.44
CA LEU A 226 10.89 7.21 7.53
C LEU A 226 10.23 7.57 8.87
N ASP A 227 9.01 8.07 8.80
CA ASP A 227 8.14 8.37 9.94
C ASP A 227 7.17 7.19 10.14
N VAL A 228 6.76 6.97 11.37
CA VAL A 228 5.86 5.88 11.79
C VAL A 228 4.61 6.47 12.43
N ALA A 229 3.50 5.71 12.41
CA ALA A 229 2.22 6.12 12.99
C ALA A 229 2.24 6.08 14.53
#